data_ba4efcbac777e22203e6a4e9ec30f7b2
#
_entry.id   ba4efcbac777e22203e6a4e9ec30f7b2
#
_cell.length_a   1.000
_cell.length_b   1.000
_cell.length_c   1.000
_cell.angle_alpha   90.00
_cell.angle_beta   90.00
_cell.angle_gamma   90.00
#
_symmetry.space_group_name_H-M   'P 1'
#
loop_
_entity.id
_entity.type
_entity.pdbx_description
1 polymer ?
#
loop_
_entity_poly.entity_id
_entity_poly.type
_entity_poly.pdbx_seq_one_letter_code
_entity_poly.pdbx_strand_id
1 'polypeptide(L)'
;AAPTRSVLIVSAMGVPQRFYEPFAHWLAEQGLAVLTLDPRGIGDSAPKRLKGFDASITDWATKDLGAVVDYFHQRWPDVPRTYLGHSLGGQLFGWLDHPERFDKVVTVASGNGYWRYNAPAVRNKAPLLWWLLAPVSVGVAGYFPGKRLGAIGDLPAKAMWQWRRWCLHPDYLGAEGHALRVHYSRVKNEMLAVLAEDDELLSPLGIRRLYHLYSNAAVRFESIHPQEVGLARVGHFGLFKTTSAQALWPRALTWLGGA
;
A
#
# COMPACT_ATOMS: atom_id res chain seq x y z
N ALA A 1 -23.24 -17.30 7.58
CA ALA A 1 -22.30 -18.38 7.35
C ALA A 1 -20.94 -17.99 7.92
N ALA A 2 -20.10 -18.96 8.28
CA ALA A 2 -18.71 -18.68 8.63
C ALA A 2 -17.96 -18.22 7.37
N PRO A 3 -16.99 -17.30 7.51
CA PRO A 3 -16.23 -16.84 6.35
C PRO A 3 -15.36 -17.95 5.79
N THR A 4 -15.26 -18.01 4.47
CA THR A 4 -14.42 -19.01 3.78
C THR A 4 -12.94 -18.66 3.79
N ARG A 5 -12.63 -17.36 3.93
CA ARG A 5 -11.30 -16.75 3.95
C ARG A 5 -11.35 -15.41 4.67
N SER A 6 -10.22 -14.96 5.18
CA SER A 6 -10.08 -13.61 5.70
C SER A 6 -9.08 -12.79 4.89
N VAL A 7 -9.36 -11.49 4.72
CA VAL A 7 -8.56 -10.55 3.93
C VAL A 7 -8.25 -9.32 4.78
N LEU A 8 -6.96 -9.03 4.94
CA LEU A 8 -6.49 -7.77 5.52
C LEU A 8 -6.12 -6.80 4.38
N ILE A 9 -6.84 -5.69 4.26
CA ILE A 9 -6.55 -4.64 3.28
C ILE A 9 -5.71 -3.56 3.95
N VAL A 10 -4.49 -3.34 3.42
CA VAL A 10 -3.56 -2.33 3.91
C VAL A 10 -3.45 -1.20 2.90
N SER A 11 -3.74 0.02 3.35
CA SER A 11 -3.96 1.19 2.51
C SER A 11 -2.69 1.76 1.88
N ALA A 12 -2.88 2.54 0.81
CA ALA A 12 -1.84 3.38 0.21
C ALA A 12 -1.48 4.56 1.12
N MET A 13 -0.36 5.22 0.80
CA MET A 13 0.15 6.38 1.52
C MET A 13 -0.91 7.48 1.68
N GLY A 14 -1.29 7.78 2.92
CA GLY A 14 -2.23 8.85 3.23
C GLY A 14 -3.68 8.61 2.79
N VAL A 15 -4.01 7.42 2.33
CA VAL A 15 -5.36 7.06 1.91
C VAL A 15 -6.11 6.43 3.09
N PRO A 16 -7.23 7.01 3.53
CA PRO A 16 -7.98 6.46 4.65
C PRO A 16 -8.73 5.17 4.27
N GLN A 17 -8.96 4.30 5.26
CA GLN A 17 -9.64 3.02 5.07
C GLN A 17 -11.00 3.14 4.40
N ARG A 18 -11.75 4.21 4.64
CA ARG A 18 -13.04 4.46 4.00
C ARG A 18 -13.01 4.48 2.47
N PHE A 19 -11.84 4.73 1.87
CA PHE A 19 -11.68 4.61 0.42
C PHE A 19 -11.87 3.18 -0.07
N TYR A 20 -11.54 2.21 0.77
CA TYR A 20 -11.64 0.77 0.46
C TYR A 20 -12.96 0.15 0.89
N GLU A 21 -13.80 0.86 1.64
CA GLU A 21 -15.07 0.33 2.17
C GLU A 21 -15.99 -0.29 1.10
N PRO A 22 -16.23 0.34 -0.08
CA PRO A 22 -17.10 -0.28 -1.07
C PRO A 22 -16.57 -1.64 -1.56
N PHE A 23 -15.27 -1.76 -1.74
CA PHE A 23 -14.62 -3.02 -2.12
C PHE A 23 -14.64 -4.03 -0.98
N ALA A 24 -14.38 -3.60 0.24
CA ALA A 24 -14.43 -4.45 1.43
C ALA A 24 -15.83 -5.01 1.69
N HIS A 25 -16.87 -4.18 1.55
CA HIS A 25 -18.26 -4.62 1.66
C HIS A 25 -18.61 -5.64 0.59
N TRP A 26 -18.25 -5.38 -0.66
CA TRP A 26 -18.49 -6.33 -1.74
C TRP A 26 -17.79 -7.68 -1.48
N LEU A 27 -16.53 -7.69 -1.01
CA LEU A 27 -15.84 -8.94 -0.63
C LEU A 27 -16.56 -9.66 0.51
N ALA A 28 -17.11 -8.93 1.49
CA ALA A 28 -17.88 -9.52 2.58
C ALA A 28 -19.18 -10.18 2.06
N GLU A 29 -19.84 -9.59 1.07
CA GLU A 29 -20.98 -10.19 0.38
C GLU A 29 -20.62 -11.48 -0.38
N GLN A 30 -19.35 -11.62 -0.78
CA GLN A 30 -18.82 -12.87 -1.37
C GLN A 30 -18.41 -13.91 -0.29
N GLY A 31 -18.72 -13.68 0.99
CA GLY A 31 -18.46 -14.62 2.08
C GLY A 31 -17.04 -14.54 2.66
N LEU A 32 -16.29 -13.47 2.42
CA LEU A 32 -14.99 -13.26 3.03
C LEU A 32 -15.11 -12.41 4.31
N ALA A 33 -14.26 -12.68 5.31
CA ALA A 33 -14.06 -11.75 6.41
C ALA A 33 -13.04 -10.68 5.98
N VAL A 34 -13.37 -9.40 6.12
CA VAL A 34 -12.48 -8.32 5.67
C VAL A 34 -12.16 -7.39 6.83
N LEU A 35 -10.88 -7.06 6.98
CA LEU A 35 -10.39 -6.06 7.91
C LEU A 35 -9.64 -4.97 7.14
N THR A 36 -9.91 -3.73 7.48
CA THR A 36 -9.20 -2.53 7.01
C THR A 36 -8.61 -1.79 8.20
N LEU A 37 -7.65 -0.91 7.98
CA LEU A 37 -7.07 -0.09 9.04
C LEU A 37 -6.73 1.31 8.55
N ASP A 38 -6.84 2.27 9.46
CA ASP A 38 -6.20 3.56 9.38
C ASP A 38 -4.98 3.57 10.32
N PRO A 39 -3.76 3.68 9.80
CA PRO A 39 -2.60 3.82 10.68
C PRO A 39 -2.66 5.17 11.42
N ARG A 40 -1.96 5.28 12.55
CA ARG A 40 -1.93 6.50 13.36
C ARG A 40 -1.64 7.76 12.53
N GLY A 41 -2.46 8.77 12.71
CA GLY A 41 -2.35 10.03 11.98
C GLY A 41 -3.05 10.05 10.63
N ILE A 42 -3.71 8.95 10.22
CA ILE A 42 -4.48 8.85 8.98
C ILE A 42 -5.95 8.56 9.29
N GLY A 43 -6.85 9.04 8.44
CA GLY A 43 -8.28 8.75 8.50
C GLY A 43 -8.89 9.00 9.87
N ASP A 44 -9.61 8.00 10.41
CA ASP A 44 -10.25 8.07 11.72
C ASP A 44 -9.26 7.91 12.88
N SER A 45 -8.06 7.39 12.61
CA SER A 45 -6.95 7.34 13.57
C SER A 45 -6.13 8.63 13.62
N ALA A 46 -6.55 9.68 12.92
CA ALA A 46 -5.90 10.97 12.96
C ALA A 46 -6.35 11.78 14.18
N PRO A 47 -5.43 12.46 14.91
CA PRO A 47 -5.81 13.40 15.94
C PRO A 47 -6.48 14.63 15.32
N LYS A 48 -7.19 15.43 16.14
CA LYS A 48 -7.79 16.70 15.69
C LYS A 48 -6.78 17.65 15.03
N ARG A 49 -5.50 17.55 15.41
CA ARG A 49 -4.40 18.36 14.86
C ARG A 49 -3.18 17.47 14.61
N LEU A 50 -2.70 17.45 13.38
CA LEU A 50 -1.47 16.71 13.01
C LEU A 50 -0.19 17.47 13.37
N LYS A 51 -0.25 18.79 13.60
CA LYS A 51 0.93 19.56 13.98
C LYS A 51 1.54 19.02 15.27
N GLY A 52 2.79 18.60 15.22
CA GLY A 52 3.51 18.00 16.34
C GLY A 52 3.15 16.54 16.64
N PHE A 53 2.24 15.94 15.87
CA PHE A 53 1.93 14.53 16.03
C PHE A 53 3.07 13.65 15.53
N ASP A 54 3.59 12.80 16.41
CA ASP A 54 4.77 12.00 16.18
C ASP A 54 4.40 10.61 15.64
N ALA A 55 4.48 10.43 14.33
CA ALA A 55 4.30 9.15 13.66
C ALA A 55 5.19 9.06 12.42
N SER A 56 5.86 7.94 12.28
CA SER A 56 6.66 7.56 11.11
C SER A 56 6.02 6.40 10.35
N ILE A 57 6.49 6.12 9.13
CA ILE A 57 6.06 4.93 8.40
C ILE A 57 6.56 3.66 9.09
N THR A 58 7.70 3.73 9.76
CA THR A 58 8.18 2.62 10.60
C THR A 58 7.19 2.32 11.73
N ASP A 59 6.63 3.35 12.40
CA ASP A 59 5.59 3.13 13.42
C ASP A 59 4.34 2.48 12.81
N TRP A 60 3.94 2.89 11.60
CA TRP A 60 2.81 2.27 10.89
C TRP A 60 3.05 0.79 10.60
N ALA A 61 4.28 0.44 10.17
CA ALA A 61 4.65 -0.93 9.83
C ALA A 61 4.78 -1.82 11.09
N THR A 62 5.51 -1.35 12.10
CA THR A 62 5.92 -2.20 13.25
C THR A 62 4.92 -2.18 14.39
N LYS A 63 4.25 -1.04 14.64
CA LYS A 63 3.32 -0.89 15.76
C LYS A 63 1.87 -1.07 15.33
N ASP A 64 1.43 -0.31 14.31
CA ASP A 64 0.02 -0.31 13.92
C ASP A 64 -0.34 -1.58 13.15
N LEU A 65 0.40 -1.87 12.09
CA LEU A 65 0.16 -3.07 11.27
C LEU A 65 0.48 -4.34 12.06
N GLY A 66 1.54 -4.34 12.88
CA GLY A 66 1.86 -5.47 13.75
C GLY A 66 0.71 -5.82 14.68
N ALA A 67 0.16 -4.83 15.41
CA ALA A 67 -0.99 -5.04 16.30
C ALA A 67 -2.26 -5.52 15.55
N VAL A 68 -2.49 -4.96 14.35
CA VAL A 68 -3.62 -5.36 13.49
C VAL A 68 -3.45 -6.79 13.00
N VAL A 69 -2.24 -7.21 12.63
CA VAL A 69 -1.95 -8.60 12.21
C VAL A 69 -2.18 -9.57 13.36
N ASP A 70 -1.78 -9.22 14.59
CA ASP A 70 -2.03 -10.03 15.77
C ASP A 70 -3.55 -10.17 16.02
N TYR A 71 -4.29 -9.08 16.00
CA TYR A 71 -5.75 -9.10 16.12
C TYR A 71 -6.41 -9.92 15.01
N PHE A 72 -5.99 -9.73 13.76
CA PHE A 72 -6.51 -10.43 12.58
C PHE A 72 -6.31 -11.95 12.69
N HIS A 73 -5.11 -12.38 13.12
CA HIS A 73 -4.78 -13.77 13.33
C HIS A 73 -5.63 -14.40 14.45
N GLN A 74 -5.82 -13.70 15.57
CA GLN A 74 -6.65 -14.15 16.69
C GLN A 74 -8.14 -14.22 16.34
N ARG A 75 -8.61 -13.28 15.52
CA ARG A 75 -10.04 -13.15 15.17
C ARG A 75 -10.50 -14.25 14.22
N TRP A 76 -9.63 -14.71 13.34
CA TRP A 76 -9.91 -15.77 12.35
C TRP A 76 -8.78 -16.79 12.29
N PRO A 77 -8.63 -17.63 13.34
CA PRO A 77 -7.49 -18.56 13.44
C PRO A 77 -7.57 -19.70 12.41
N ASP A 78 -8.79 -20.15 12.10
CA ASP A 78 -9.04 -21.40 11.37
C ASP A 78 -9.37 -21.19 9.87
N VAL A 79 -9.32 -19.95 9.39
CA VAL A 79 -9.57 -19.66 7.97
C VAL A 79 -8.31 -19.16 7.27
N PRO A 80 -8.12 -19.49 5.99
CA PRO A 80 -6.99 -18.98 5.21
C PRO A 80 -6.96 -17.45 5.20
N ARG A 81 -5.76 -16.87 5.37
CA ARG A 81 -5.53 -15.44 5.51
C ARG A 81 -4.83 -14.86 4.30
N THR A 82 -5.39 -13.83 3.73
CA THR A 82 -4.82 -13.12 2.60
C THR A 82 -4.44 -11.70 3.01
N TYR A 83 -3.22 -11.29 2.69
CA TYR A 83 -2.78 -9.91 2.76
C TYR A 83 -3.03 -9.22 1.42
N LEU A 84 -3.75 -8.12 1.41
CA LEU A 84 -3.94 -7.28 0.23
C LEU A 84 -3.36 -5.88 0.50
N GLY A 85 -2.19 -5.62 -0.06
CA GLY A 85 -1.51 -4.33 0.12
C GLY A 85 -1.64 -3.43 -1.10
N HIS A 86 -2.15 -2.21 -0.93
CA HIS A 86 -2.18 -1.21 -1.98
C HIS A 86 -1.02 -0.23 -1.85
N SER A 87 -0.23 -0.06 -2.90
CA SER A 87 0.86 0.92 -2.96
C SER A 87 1.81 0.77 -1.75
N LEU A 88 1.88 1.77 -0.84
CA LEU A 88 2.63 1.67 0.41
C LEU A 88 2.24 0.43 1.20
N GLY A 89 0.94 0.11 1.29
CA GLY A 89 0.47 -1.07 2.02
C GLY A 89 1.11 -2.37 1.56
N GLY A 90 1.37 -2.54 0.26
CA GLY A 90 2.09 -3.72 -0.22
C GLY A 90 3.59 -3.68 0.09
N GLN A 91 4.17 -2.49 0.21
CA GLN A 91 5.55 -2.34 0.66
C GLN A 91 5.71 -2.74 2.14
N LEU A 92 4.73 -2.42 2.99
CA LEU A 92 4.80 -2.70 4.44
C LEU A 92 4.80 -4.21 4.77
N PHE A 93 4.40 -5.08 3.86
CA PHE A 93 4.42 -6.53 4.10
C PHE A 93 5.80 -7.05 4.51
N GLY A 94 6.86 -6.56 3.88
CA GLY A 94 8.24 -6.96 4.20
C GLY A 94 8.75 -6.49 5.57
N TRP A 95 7.99 -5.66 6.29
CA TRP A 95 8.30 -5.23 7.66
C TRP A 95 7.70 -6.16 8.73
N LEU A 96 6.81 -7.08 8.34
CA LEU A 96 6.17 -7.97 9.30
C LEU A 96 7.18 -8.92 9.94
N ASP A 97 7.07 -9.09 11.25
CA ASP A 97 7.86 -10.06 12.00
C ASP A 97 7.46 -11.50 11.65
N HIS A 98 6.17 -11.71 11.34
CA HIS A 98 5.56 -13.01 11.06
C HIS A 98 4.80 -13.01 9.71
N PRO A 99 5.50 -12.85 8.54
CA PRO A 99 4.86 -12.90 7.23
C PRO A 99 4.22 -14.25 6.92
N GLU A 100 4.72 -15.35 7.53
CA GLU A 100 4.19 -16.73 7.40
C GLU A 100 2.77 -16.90 7.94
N ARG A 101 2.25 -15.93 8.68
CA ARG A 101 0.85 -15.92 9.14
C ARG A 101 -0.15 -15.69 8.01
N PHE A 102 0.31 -15.29 6.84
CA PHE A 102 -0.51 -15.13 5.65
C PHE A 102 -0.26 -16.25 4.66
N ASP A 103 -1.33 -16.92 4.24
CA ASP A 103 -1.29 -18.01 3.27
C ASP A 103 -1.10 -17.46 1.83
N LYS A 104 -1.55 -16.22 1.59
CA LYS A 104 -1.47 -15.56 0.31
C LYS A 104 -1.18 -14.06 0.45
N VAL A 105 -0.39 -13.54 -0.48
CA VAL A 105 -0.04 -12.13 -0.52
C VAL A 105 -0.36 -11.57 -1.89
N VAL A 106 -1.21 -10.57 -1.93
CA VAL A 106 -1.54 -9.82 -3.14
C VAL A 106 -1.15 -8.36 -2.92
N THR A 107 -0.42 -7.80 -3.84
CA THR A 107 -0.08 -6.38 -3.80
C THR A 107 -0.57 -5.70 -5.07
N VAL A 108 -1.12 -4.51 -4.94
CA VAL A 108 -1.66 -3.74 -6.06
C VAL A 108 -0.93 -2.42 -6.13
N ALA A 109 -0.40 -2.10 -7.31
CA ALA A 109 0.30 -0.84 -7.57
C ALA A 109 1.39 -0.52 -6.53
N SER A 110 2.10 -1.57 -6.03
CA SER A 110 3.18 -1.43 -5.05
C SER A 110 4.52 -1.45 -5.74
N GLY A 111 5.36 -0.45 -5.51
CA GLY A 111 6.62 -0.33 -6.22
C GLY A 111 7.69 0.44 -5.46
N ASN A 112 8.89 0.48 -6.02
CA ASN A 112 9.97 1.36 -5.62
C ASN A 112 9.59 2.80 -6.03
N GLY A 113 9.38 3.65 -5.03
CA GLY A 113 8.94 5.04 -5.22
C GLY A 113 10.09 6.02 -5.46
N TYR A 114 11.31 5.55 -5.80
CA TYR A 114 12.40 6.45 -6.19
C TYR A 114 11.94 7.36 -7.34
N TRP A 115 12.04 8.66 -7.16
CA TRP A 115 11.40 9.62 -8.04
C TRP A 115 11.73 9.47 -9.53
N ARG A 116 12.93 8.96 -9.87
CA ARG A 116 13.33 8.74 -11.27
C ARG A 116 12.69 7.50 -11.90
N TYR A 117 12.13 6.58 -11.08
CA TYR A 117 11.42 5.39 -11.55
C TYR A 117 9.91 5.60 -11.63
N ASN A 118 9.40 6.75 -11.20
CA ASN A 118 7.98 7.06 -11.28
C ASN A 118 7.53 7.28 -12.74
N ALA A 119 6.22 7.20 -12.95
CA ALA A 119 5.61 7.55 -14.23
C ALA A 119 5.97 9.00 -14.63
N PRO A 120 6.10 9.30 -15.93
CA PRO A 120 6.59 10.60 -16.42
C PRO A 120 5.87 11.81 -15.80
N ALA A 121 4.55 11.72 -15.63
CA ALA A 121 3.74 12.81 -15.08
C ALA A 121 4.13 13.17 -13.63
N VAL A 122 4.48 12.17 -12.81
CA VAL A 122 4.93 12.37 -11.43
C VAL A 122 6.42 12.70 -11.39
N ARG A 123 7.23 11.99 -12.17
CA ARG A 123 8.67 12.19 -12.23
C ARG A 123 9.04 13.64 -12.53
N ASN A 124 8.34 14.28 -13.47
CA ASN A 124 8.62 15.66 -13.87
C ASN A 124 8.26 16.69 -12.77
N LYS A 125 7.30 16.36 -11.91
CA LYS A 125 6.87 17.20 -10.78
C LYS A 125 7.61 16.89 -9.47
N ALA A 126 8.28 15.75 -9.39
CA ALA A 126 8.95 15.29 -8.19
C ALA A 126 10.00 16.26 -7.63
N PRO A 127 10.83 16.96 -8.45
CA PRO A 127 11.74 17.97 -7.93
C PRO A 127 11.01 19.07 -7.15
N LEU A 128 9.94 19.61 -7.69
CA LEU A 128 9.15 20.63 -7.01
C LEU A 128 8.59 20.10 -5.68
N LEU A 129 8.05 18.89 -5.68
CA LEU A 129 7.51 18.28 -4.46
C LEU A 129 8.61 18.06 -3.41
N TRP A 130 9.71 17.42 -3.77
CA TRP A 130 10.70 16.94 -2.80
C TRP A 130 11.65 18.02 -2.29
N TRP A 131 11.97 19.04 -3.09
CA TRP A 131 12.92 20.08 -2.69
C TRP A 131 12.28 21.39 -2.27
N LEU A 132 10.99 21.62 -2.61
CA LEU A 132 10.30 22.86 -2.25
C LEU A 132 9.01 22.60 -1.46
N LEU A 133 7.99 21.94 -2.04
CA LEU A 133 6.67 21.88 -1.42
C LEU A 133 6.69 21.11 -0.10
N ALA A 134 7.34 19.95 -0.03
CA ALA A 134 7.39 19.17 1.18
C ALA A 134 8.16 19.87 2.31
N PRO A 135 9.41 20.38 2.11
CA PRO A 135 10.12 21.10 3.15
C PRO A 135 9.39 22.35 3.63
N VAL A 136 8.90 23.18 2.72
CA VAL A 136 8.23 24.43 3.10
C VAL A 136 6.93 24.16 3.83
N SER A 137 6.08 23.28 3.31
CA SER A 137 4.79 22.98 3.93
C SER A 137 4.93 22.34 5.31
N VAL A 138 5.85 21.38 5.48
CA VAL A 138 6.12 20.77 6.77
C VAL A 138 6.72 21.79 7.76
N GLY A 139 7.64 22.64 7.29
CA GLY A 139 8.24 23.69 8.13
C GLY A 139 7.21 24.69 8.64
N VAL A 140 6.26 25.10 7.81
CA VAL A 140 5.23 26.09 8.17
C VAL A 140 4.08 25.45 8.95
N ALA A 141 3.53 24.35 8.46
CA ALA A 141 2.35 23.73 9.06
C ALA A 141 2.66 22.77 10.22
N GLY A 142 3.91 22.24 10.30
CA GLY A 142 4.30 21.19 11.23
C GLY A 142 3.80 19.79 10.86
N TYR A 143 3.26 19.63 9.66
CA TYR A 143 2.84 18.39 9.01
C TYR A 143 2.74 18.63 7.50
N PHE A 144 2.59 17.58 6.69
CA PHE A 144 2.38 17.74 5.26
C PHE A 144 0.88 17.86 4.94
N PRO A 145 0.38 19.04 4.52
CA PRO A 145 -1.03 19.28 4.24
C PRO A 145 -1.41 18.82 2.83
N GLY A 146 -1.26 17.54 2.55
CA GLY A 146 -1.41 16.97 1.20
C GLY A 146 -2.79 17.17 0.59
N LYS A 147 -3.85 17.15 1.41
CA LYS A 147 -5.22 17.46 0.97
C LYS A 147 -5.35 18.86 0.38
N ARG A 148 -4.75 19.86 1.03
CA ARG A 148 -4.76 21.25 0.54
C ARG A 148 -3.93 21.43 -0.74
N LEU A 149 -2.90 20.60 -0.90
CA LEU A 149 -2.02 20.64 -2.07
C LEU A 149 -2.55 19.81 -3.24
N GLY A 150 -3.71 19.15 -3.09
CA GLY A 150 -4.29 18.29 -4.13
C GLY A 150 -3.41 17.09 -4.50
N ALA A 151 -2.56 16.64 -3.57
CA ALA A 151 -1.64 15.53 -3.77
C ALA A 151 -2.20 14.24 -3.18
N ILE A 152 -1.73 13.89 -2.00
CA ILE A 152 -2.18 12.75 -1.21
C ILE A 152 -2.88 13.25 0.06
N GLY A 153 -3.31 12.36 0.95
CA GLY A 153 -3.82 12.76 2.27
C GLY A 153 -2.81 13.58 3.08
N ASP A 154 -3.27 14.16 4.18
CA ASP A 154 -2.38 14.83 5.13
C ASP A 154 -1.50 13.80 5.83
N LEU A 155 -0.20 14.12 6.03
CA LEU A 155 0.75 13.20 6.65
C LEU A 155 1.43 13.82 7.86
N PRO A 156 1.67 13.06 8.95
CA PRO A 156 2.58 13.47 10.01
C PRO A 156 3.96 13.85 9.46
N ALA A 157 4.60 14.83 10.08
CA ALA A 157 5.88 15.35 9.60
C ALA A 157 6.95 14.26 9.47
N LYS A 158 7.11 13.38 10.48
CA LYS A 158 8.09 12.29 10.41
C LYS A 158 7.82 11.31 9.28
N ALA A 159 6.56 10.93 9.05
CA ALA A 159 6.19 10.07 7.94
C ALA A 159 6.54 10.70 6.58
N MET A 160 6.26 12.00 6.42
CA MET A 160 6.62 12.74 5.19
C MET A 160 8.13 12.81 4.98
N TRP A 161 8.91 13.09 6.04
CA TRP A 161 10.37 13.14 5.94
C TRP A 161 10.99 11.76 5.64
N GLN A 162 10.45 10.69 6.25
CA GLN A 162 10.89 9.33 5.98
C GLN A 162 10.59 8.95 4.52
N TRP A 163 9.38 9.23 4.04
CA TRP A 163 9.00 8.97 2.65
C TRP A 163 9.84 9.77 1.66
N ARG A 164 10.08 11.05 1.94
CA ARG A 164 11.00 11.89 1.13
C ARG A 164 12.39 11.26 1.03
N ARG A 165 12.96 10.81 2.15
CA ARG A 165 14.28 10.16 2.17
C ARG A 165 14.29 8.93 1.25
N TRP A 166 13.25 8.11 1.30
CA TRP A 166 13.13 6.96 0.41
C TRP A 166 13.00 7.38 -1.06
N CYS A 167 12.10 8.29 -1.36
CA CYS A 167 11.87 8.74 -2.73
C CYS A 167 13.07 9.43 -3.39
N LEU A 168 14.01 9.92 -2.59
CA LEU A 168 15.27 10.50 -3.08
C LEU A 168 16.42 9.48 -3.20
N HIS A 169 16.26 8.26 -2.67
CA HIS A 169 17.27 7.22 -2.68
C HIS A 169 16.97 6.15 -3.75
N PRO A 170 17.93 5.74 -4.60
CA PRO A 170 17.68 4.74 -5.66
C PRO A 170 17.15 3.41 -5.14
N ASP A 171 17.60 2.98 -3.97
CA ASP A 171 17.15 1.76 -3.31
C ASP A 171 15.81 1.93 -2.57
N TYR A 172 15.27 3.16 -2.53
CA TYR A 172 14.01 3.47 -1.88
C TYR A 172 13.98 2.98 -0.42
N LEU A 173 13.17 1.95 -0.10
CA LEU A 173 13.13 1.32 1.22
C LEU A 173 14.50 0.81 1.69
N GLY A 174 15.36 0.42 0.78
CA GLY A 174 16.75 0.04 1.09
C GLY A 174 17.57 1.14 1.76
N ALA A 175 17.11 2.39 1.71
CA ALA A 175 17.69 3.50 2.47
C ALA A 175 17.61 3.32 4.00
N GLU A 176 16.75 2.42 4.50
CA GLU A 176 16.70 2.03 5.93
C GLU A 176 17.84 1.09 6.33
N GLY A 177 18.63 0.61 5.37
CA GLY A 177 19.85 -0.14 5.61
C GLY A 177 19.67 -1.67 5.65
N HIS A 178 20.72 -2.34 6.15
CA HIS A 178 20.83 -3.80 6.12
C HIS A 178 19.74 -4.52 6.91
N ALA A 179 19.37 -4.01 8.08
CA ALA A 179 18.36 -4.64 8.94
C ALA A 179 17.03 -4.81 8.20
N LEU A 180 16.59 -3.79 7.44
CA LEU A 180 15.37 -3.90 6.65
C LEU A 180 15.49 -4.93 5.52
N ARG A 181 16.62 -5.00 4.86
CA ARG A 181 16.84 -6.02 3.82
C ARG A 181 16.75 -7.44 4.38
N VAL A 182 17.23 -7.66 5.60
CA VAL A 182 17.08 -8.93 6.32
C VAL A 182 15.61 -9.24 6.60
N HIS A 183 14.79 -8.25 6.99
CA HIS A 183 13.36 -8.46 7.16
C HIS A 183 12.70 -8.92 5.83
N TYR A 184 12.92 -8.21 4.74
CA TYR A 184 12.36 -8.58 3.44
C TYR A 184 12.83 -9.96 2.95
N SER A 185 14.07 -10.37 3.26
CA SER A 185 14.58 -11.70 2.89
C SER A 185 13.94 -12.86 3.67
N ARG A 186 13.29 -12.58 4.81
CA ARG A 186 12.53 -13.60 5.56
C ARG A 186 11.23 -14.00 4.88
N VAL A 187 10.69 -13.15 4.00
CA VAL A 187 9.46 -13.42 3.27
C VAL A 187 9.70 -14.55 2.28
N LYS A 188 8.97 -15.64 2.46
CA LYS A 188 9.00 -16.84 1.60
C LYS A 188 7.65 -17.12 0.93
N ASN A 189 6.67 -16.24 1.19
CA ASN A 189 5.33 -16.36 0.65
C ASN A 189 5.31 -16.32 -0.87
N GLU A 190 4.35 -17.00 -1.47
CA GLU A 190 3.95 -16.70 -2.84
C GLU A 190 3.26 -15.35 -2.88
N MET A 191 3.75 -14.48 -3.74
CA MET A 191 3.25 -13.12 -3.89
C MET A 191 2.72 -12.90 -5.30
N LEU A 192 1.53 -12.30 -5.40
CA LEU A 192 1.00 -11.76 -6.64
C LEU A 192 1.14 -10.25 -6.63
N ALA A 193 1.93 -9.71 -7.54
CA ALA A 193 2.09 -8.28 -7.76
C ALA A 193 1.26 -7.84 -8.96
N VAL A 194 0.15 -7.16 -8.71
CA VAL A 194 -0.76 -6.63 -9.72
C VAL A 194 -0.40 -5.19 -10.04
N LEU A 195 -0.30 -4.87 -11.33
CA LEU A 195 -0.01 -3.53 -11.82
C LEU A 195 -0.95 -3.14 -12.95
N ALA A 196 -1.36 -1.88 -12.99
CA ALA A 196 -2.03 -1.30 -14.15
C ALA A 196 -0.97 -0.69 -15.09
N GLU A 197 -1.04 -0.99 -16.39
CA GLU A 197 -0.07 -0.46 -17.36
C GLU A 197 -0.19 1.06 -17.54
N ASP A 198 -1.33 1.61 -17.20
CA ASP A 198 -1.63 3.05 -17.24
C ASP A 198 -1.52 3.73 -15.86
N ASP A 199 -0.78 3.14 -14.91
CA ASP A 199 -0.54 3.74 -13.59
C ASP A 199 0.17 5.08 -13.75
N GLU A 200 -0.50 6.15 -13.32
CA GLU A 200 -0.01 7.53 -13.43
C GLU A 200 1.04 7.90 -12.39
N LEU A 201 1.21 7.07 -11.35
CA LEU A 201 2.17 7.32 -10.27
C LEU A 201 3.44 6.49 -10.44
N LEU A 202 3.30 5.20 -10.62
CA LEU A 202 4.41 4.25 -10.67
C LEU A 202 4.58 3.66 -12.07
N SER A 203 5.81 3.60 -12.56
CA SER A 203 6.10 2.88 -13.80
C SER A 203 6.19 1.36 -13.54
N PRO A 204 5.96 0.52 -14.55
CA PRO A 204 6.19 -0.92 -14.43
C PRO A 204 7.61 -1.27 -13.97
N LEU A 205 8.61 -0.50 -14.37
CA LEU A 205 9.99 -0.64 -13.90
C LEU A 205 10.09 -0.39 -12.39
N GLY A 206 9.49 0.70 -11.89
CA GLY A 206 9.46 1.02 -10.47
C GLY A 206 8.79 -0.07 -9.66
N ILE A 207 7.66 -0.59 -10.16
CA ILE A 207 6.95 -1.69 -9.50
C ILE A 207 7.86 -2.92 -9.41
N ARG A 208 8.42 -3.41 -10.50
CA ARG A 208 9.29 -4.60 -10.50
C ARG A 208 10.51 -4.45 -9.59
N ARG A 209 11.10 -3.26 -9.49
CA ARG A 209 12.28 -3.01 -8.65
C ARG A 209 12.04 -3.16 -7.15
N LEU A 210 10.82 -2.96 -6.65
CA LEU A 210 10.51 -3.22 -5.24
C LEU A 210 10.81 -4.68 -4.87
N TYR A 211 10.45 -5.60 -5.74
CA TYR A 211 10.48 -7.03 -5.45
C TYR A 211 11.89 -7.65 -5.43
N HIS A 212 12.92 -6.88 -5.80
CA HIS A 212 14.31 -7.30 -5.56
C HIS A 212 14.66 -7.36 -4.06
N LEU A 213 13.88 -6.71 -3.19
CA LEU A 213 14.03 -6.85 -1.75
C LEU A 213 13.55 -8.20 -1.23
N TYR A 214 12.57 -8.81 -1.90
CA TYR A 214 11.96 -10.09 -1.54
C TYR A 214 12.76 -11.27 -2.14
N SER A 215 14.05 -11.40 -1.75
CA SER A 215 14.99 -12.34 -2.39
C SER A 215 14.61 -13.82 -2.27
N ASN A 216 13.75 -14.18 -1.31
CA ASN A 216 13.34 -15.56 -1.05
C ASN A 216 11.85 -15.80 -1.30
N ALA A 217 11.10 -14.80 -1.77
CA ALA A 217 9.69 -14.94 -2.12
C ALA A 217 9.52 -15.35 -3.60
N ALA A 218 8.52 -16.16 -3.88
CA ALA A 218 8.10 -16.44 -5.25
C ALA A 218 7.13 -15.35 -5.73
N VAL A 219 7.61 -14.42 -6.54
CA VAL A 219 6.80 -13.27 -7.00
C VAL A 219 6.32 -13.47 -8.42
N ARG A 220 5.00 -13.50 -8.62
CA ARG A 220 4.35 -13.46 -9.92
C ARG A 220 3.81 -12.07 -10.18
N PHE A 221 4.00 -11.58 -11.40
CA PHE A 221 3.46 -10.28 -11.85
C PHE A 221 2.25 -10.49 -12.75
N GLU A 222 1.23 -9.66 -12.53
CA GLU A 222 0.06 -9.60 -13.38
C GLU A 222 -0.21 -8.16 -13.79
N SER A 223 -0.15 -7.91 -15.10
CA SER A 223 -0.44 -6.61 -15.70
C SER A 223 -1.91 -6.52 -16.09
N ILE A 224 -2.53 -5.38 -15.83
CA ILE A 224 -3.88 -5.05 -16.28
C ILE A 224 -3.78 -3.99 -17.37
N HIS A 225 -4.18 -4.35 -18.56
CA HIS A 225 -4.37 -3.42 -19.67
C HIS A 225 -5.82 -2.94 -19.65
N PRO A 226 -6.11 -1.63 -19.56
CA PRO A 226 -7.48 -1.12 -19.46
C PRO A 226 -8.41 -1.68 -20.55
N GLN A 227 -7.93 -1.76 -21.78
CA GLN A 227 -8.70 -2.25 -22.93
C GLN A 227 -9.10 -3.72 -22.81
N GLU A 228 -8.27 -4.57 -22.19
CA GLU A 228 -8.55 -5.99 -21.98
C GLU A 228 -9.67 -6.23 -20.98
N VAL A 229 -9.89 -5.25 -20.10
CA VAL A 229 -10.96 -5.30 -19.08
C VAL A 229 -12.12 -4.36 -19.41
N GLY A 230 -12.17 -3.83 -20.63
CA GLY A 230 -13.25 -2.96 -21.11
C GLY A 230 -13.33 -1.59 -20.41
N LEU A 231 -12.20 -1.11 -19.87
CA LEU A 231 -12.13 0.19 -19.18
C LEU A 231 -11.32 1.20 -20.00
N ALA A 232 -11.72 2.46 -19.96
CA ALA A 232 -10.93 3.52 -20.56
C ALA A 232 -9.63 3.78 -19.76
N ARG A 233 -9.67 3.51 -18.45
CA ARG A 233 -8.54 3.69 -17.53
C ARG A 233 -8.68 2.82 -16.29
N VAL A 234 -7.56 2.29 -15.81
CA VAL A 234 -7.43 1.65 -14.48
C VAL A 234 -6.65 2.57 -13.55
N GLY A 235 -5.40 2.90 -13.86
CA GLY A 235 -4.54 3.76 -13.07
C GLY A 235 -4.19 3.19 -11.69
N HIS A 236 -3.57 4.03 -10.87
CA HIS A 236 -3.07 3.63 -9.55
C HIS A 236 -4.15 3.14 -8.58
N PHE A 237 -5.34 3.73 -8.64
CA PHE A 237 -6.44 3.51 -7.68
C PHE A 237 -7.61 2.68 -8.24
N GLY A 238 -7.56 2.32 -9.52
CA GLY A 238 -8.73 1.82 -10.24
C GLY A 238 -9.32 0.54 -9.66
N LEU A 239 -8.49 -0.39 -9.18
CA LEU A 239 -9.01 -1.63 -8.60
C LEU A 239 -10.04 -1.39 -7.48
N PHE A 240 -9.84 -0.36 -6.67
CA PHE A 240 -10.67 -0.11 -5.48
C PHE A 240 -11.86 0.83 -5.74
N LYS A 241 -12.01 1.36 -6.96
CA LYS A 241 -13.09 2.26 -7.31
C LYS A 241 -14.35 1.50 -7.75
N THR A 242 -15.51 2.00 -7.33
CA THR A 242 -16.80 1.44 -7.76
C THR A 242 -17.02 1.52 -9.26
N THR A 243 -16.40 2.50 -9.94
CA THR A 243 -16.46 2.64 -11.41
C THR A 243 -15.81 1.48 -12.16
N SER A 244 -14.92 0.73 -11.52
CA SER A 244 -14.25 -0.45 -12.09
C SER A 244 -14.77 -1.77 -11.50
N ALA A 245 -15.76 -1.71 -10.62
CA ALA A 245 -16.22 -2.87 -9.84
C ALA A 245 -16.58 -4.05 -10.72
N GLN A 246 -17.42 -3.82 -11.73
CA GLN A 246 -17.89 -4.90 -12.62
C GLN A 246 -16.75 -5.60 -13.36
N ALA A 247 -15.72 -4.86 -13.76
CA ALA A 247 -14.60 -5.39 -14.53
C ALA A 247 -13.49 -6.02 -13.67
N LEU A 248 -13.20 -5.43 -12.50
CA LEU A 248 -12.01 -5.77 -11.75
C LEU A 248 -12.27 -6.54 -10.45
N TRP A 249 -13.40 -6.34 -9.78
CA TRP A 249 -13.63 -6.98 -8.50
C TRP A 249 -13.78 -8.51 -8.58
N PRO A 250 -14.48 -9.10 -9.59
CA PRO A 250 -14.49 -10.55 -9.76
C PRO A 250 -13.10 -11.13 -9.98
N ARG A 251 -12.25 -10.43 -10.77
CA ARG A 251 -10.86 -10.82 -10.99
C ARG A 251 -10.04 -10.73 -9.68
N ALA A 252 -10.25 -9.67 -8.90
CA ALA A 252 -9.63 -9.53 -7.59
C ALA A 252 -10.04 -10.64 -6.62
N LEU A 253 -11.30 -11.05 -6.62
CA LEU A 253 -11.78 -12.19 -5.80
C LEU A 253 -10.97 -13.46 -6.10
N THR A 254 -10.74 -13.76 -7.38
CA THR A 254 -9.90 -14.90 -7.79
C THR A 254 -8.46 -14.76 -7.28
N TRP A 255 -7.87 -13.57 -7.36
CA TRP A 255 -6.52 -13.33 -6.82
C TRP A 255 -6.46 -13.53 -5.30
N LEU A 256 -7.52 -13.17 -4.60
CA LEU A 256 -7.62 -13.34 -3.15
C LEU A 256 -7.92 -14.79 -2.74
N GLY A 257 -8.20 -15.68 -3.70
CA GLY A 257 -8.50 -17.09 -3.47
C GLY A 257 -9.96 -17.34 -3.10
N GLY A 258 -10.86 -16.42 -3.45
CA GLY A 258 -12.31 -16.67 -3.50
C GLY A 258 -12.67 -17.55 -4.69
N ALA A 259 -13.80 -18.22 -4.61
CA ALA A 259 -14.34 -19.07 -5.66
C ALA A 259 -15.12 -18.24 -6.69
#